data_e87830222bc5e34d23d9a36356a62397
#
_entry.id   e87830222bc5e34d23d9a36356a62397
#
_cell.length_a   1.000
_cell.length_b   1.000
_cell.length_c   1.000
_cell.angle_alpha   90.00
_cell.angle_beta   90.00
_cell.angle_gamma   90.00
#
_symmetry.space_group_name_H-M   'P 1'
#
loop_
_entity.id
_entity.type
_entity.pdbx_description
1 polymer ?
#
loop_
_entity_poly.entity_id
_entity_poly.type
_entity_poly.pdbx_seq_one_letter_code
_entity_poly.pdbx_strand_id
1 'polypeptide(L)'
;MKLNVNLPHHPYDIVIENGALSQVGSWLSQLWQPQKLVIITDNRVARLYAEKVKLSLEAAGFKVFTFDFLEGEASKNLTTVNKAYEFLAKVGLTRSDGIVALGGGVVGDLAGFVASTYMR
;
A
#
# COMPACT_ATOMS: atom_id res chain seq x y z
N MET A 1 -9.11 -10.18 5.50
CA MET A 1 -7.99 -9.44 4.90
C MET A 1 -7.97 -8.01 5.44
N LYS A 2 -6.82 -7.52 5.79
CA LYS A 2 -6.68 -6.16 6.32
C LYS A 2 -5.97 -5.27 5.30
N LEU A 3 -6.54 -4.09 5.08
CA LEU A 3 -5.93 -3.06 4.26
C LEU A 3 -5.69 -1.84 5.13
N ASN A 4 -4.45 -1.38 5.18
CA ASN A 4 -4.04 -0.23 5.96
C ASN A 4 -3.59 0.88 5.01
N VAL A 5 -4.10 2.07 5.21
CA VAL A 5 -3.80 3.21 4.34
C VAL A 5 -3.03 4.26 5.13
N ASN A 6 -1.84 4.61 4.65
CA ASN A 6 -1.01 5.66 5.22
C ASN A 6 -1.13 6.91 4.35
N LEU A 7 -1.98 7.82 4.76
CA LEU A 7 -2.14 9.13 4.14
C LEU A 7 -1.37 10.19 4.93
N PRO A 8 -0.99 11.30 4.31
CA PRO A 8 -0.39 12.41 5.06
C PRO A 8 -1.30 12.82 6.22
N HIS A 9 -0.78 12.76 7.44
CA HIS A 9 -1.45 13.16 8.68
C HIS A 9 -2.57 12.24 9.18
N HIS A 10 -2.98 11.21 8.41
CA HIS A 10 -4.12 10.36 8.79
C HIS A 10 -3.91 8.92 8.39
N PRO A 11 -3.35 8.07 9.28
CA PRO A 11 -3.34 6.63 9.02
C PRO A 11 -4.74 6.05 9.24
N TYR A 12 -5.17 5.18 8.34
CA TYR A 12 -6.46 4.49 8.44
C TYR A 12 -6.27 2.98 8.35
N ASP A 13 -6.94 2.27 9.23
CA ASP A 13 -7.05 0.82 9.14
C ASP A 13 -8.43 0.49 8.57
N ILE A 14 -8.45 -0.23 7.46
CA ILE A 14 -9.69 -0.66 6.84
C ILE A 14 -9.67 -2.19 6.77
N VAL A 15 -10.63 -2.82 7.42
CA VAL A 15 -10.81 -4.26 7.30
C VAL A 15 -11.73 -4.52 6.13
N ILE A 16 -11.23 -5.25 5.12
CA ILE A 16 -11.96 -5.48 3.89
C ILE A 16 -12.25 -6.97 3.73
N GLU A 17 -13.52 -7.29 3.54
CA GLU A 17 -13.94 -8.63 3.17
C GLU A 17 -13.87 -8.78 1.64
N ASN A 18 -13.85 -10.04 1.18
CA ASN A 18 -13.55 -10.36 -0.21
C ASN A 18 -14.36 -9.57 -1.26
N GLY A 19 -15.62 -9.34 -1.02
CA GLY A 19 -16.46 -8.62 -2.00
C GLY A 19 -16.24 -7.11 -2.04
N ALA A 20 -15.57 -6.55 -1.04
CA ALA A 20 -15.44 -5.10 -0.90
C ALA A 20 -14.16 -4.52 -1.49
N LEU A 21 -13.21 -5.36 -1.92
CA LEU A 21 -11.94 -4.89 -2.49
C LEU A 21 -12.13 -4.02 -3.74
N SER A 22 -13.18 -4.29 -4.52
CA SER A 22 -13.48 -3.51 -5.71
C SER A 22 -13.99 -2.10 -5.41
N GLN A 23 -14.31 -1.79 -4.15
CA GLN A 23 -14.87 -0.50 -3.73
C GLN A 23 -13.86 0.39 -3.01
N VAL A 24 -12.63 -0.10 -2.80
CA VAL A 24 -11.64 0.64 -2.01
C VAL A 24 -11.31 2.00 -2.63
N GLY A 25 -11.24 2.09 -3.95
CA GLY A 25 -10.98 3.35 -4.65
C GLY A 25 -12.05 4.39 -4.38
N SER A 26 -13.31 3.97 -4.41
CA SER A 26 -14.43 4.86 -4.13
C SER A 26 -14.37 5.40 -2.71
N TRP A 27 -14.02 4.58 -1.74
CA TRP A 27 -13.88 5.02 -0.36
C TRP A 27 -12.75 6.02 -0.18
N LEU A 28 -11.57 5.72 -0.75
CA LEU A 28 -10.40 6.60 -0.60
C LEU A 28 -10.59 7.92 -1.31
N SER A 29 -11.28 7.95 -2.45
CA SER A 29 -11.50 9.20 -3.17
C SER A 29 -12.35 10.19 -2.40
N GLN A 30 -13.13 9.73 -1.41
CA GLN A 30 -13.90 10.60 -0.53
C GLN A 30 -13.04 11.23 0.57
N LEU A 31 -11.89 10.63 0.87
CA LEU A 31 -11.02 11.06 1.95
C LEU A 31 -9.82 11.86 1.46
N TRP A 32 -9.47 11.76 0.19
CA TRP A 32 -8.20 12.24 -0.31
C TRP A 32 -8.27 12.56 -1.81
N GLN A 33 -7.57 13.62 -2.20
CA GLN A 33 -7.43 13.99 -3.61
C GLN A 33 -6.60 12.92 -4.35
N PRO A 34 -6.90 12.67 -5.64
CA PRO A 34 -6.11 11.71 -6.43
C PRO A 34 -4.63 12.09 -6.47
N GLN A 35 -3.79 11.14 -6.05
CA GLN A 35 -2.34 11.26 -5.96
C GLN A 35 -1.72 9.94 -6.39
N LYS A 36 -0.40 9.82 -6.27
CA LYS A 36 0.25 8.52 -6.42
C LYS A 36 0.03 7.68 -5.19
N LEU A 37 -0.19 6.40 -5.40
CA LEU A 37 -0.29 5.42 -4.32
C LEU A 37 0.64 4.26 -4.62
N VAL A 38 1.33 3.78 -3.60
CA VAL A 38 2.10 2.54 -3.71
C VAL A 38 1.44 1.50 -2.83
N ILE A 39 1.04 0.39 -3.43
CA ILE A 39 0.56 -0.78 -2.70
C ILE A 39 1.79 -1.55 -2.24
N ILE A 40 1.94 -1.76 -0.94
CA ILE A 40 2.98 -2.65 -0.38
C ILE A 40 2.28 -3.92 0.07
N THR A 41 2.76 -5.05 -0.42
CA THR A 41 2.12 -6.33 -0.15
C THR A 41 3.16 -7.45 -0.23
N ASP A 42 2.80 -8.68 0.14
CA ASP A 42 3.66 -9.83 -0.11
C ASP A 42 3.27 -10.51 -1.42
N ASN A 43 4.15 -11.38 -1.91
CA ASN A 43 3.95 -12.02 -3.21
C ASN A 43 2.69 -12.91 -3.26
N ARG A 44 2.29 -13.48 -2.15
CA ARG A 44 1.09 -14.31 -2.08
C ARG A 44 -0.17 -13.47 -2.22
N VAL A 45 -0.26 -12.41 -1.41
CA VAL A 45 -1.42 -11.51 -1.43
C VAL A 45 -1.48 -10.76 -2.76
N ALA A 46 -0.31 -10.36 -3.31
CA ALA A 46 -0.25 -9.70 -4.60
C ALA A 46 -0.93 -10.52 -5.68
N ARG A 47 -0.60 -11.80 -5.75
CA ARG A 47 -1.17 -12.71 -6.75
C ARG A 47 -2.68 -12.84 -6.63
N LEU A 48 -3.20 -12.80 -5.40
CA LEU A 48 -4.62 -13.02 -5.14
C LEU A 48 -5.46 -11.75 -5.22
N TYR A 49 -4.92 -10.61 -4.82
CA TYR A 49 -5.74 -9.43 -4.56
C TYR A 49 -5.21 -8.10 -5.09
N ALA A 50 -3.89 -7.97 -5.35
CA ALA A 50 -3.33 -6.66 -5.66
C ALA A 50 -3.92 -6.04 -6.93
N GLU A 51 -4.16 -6.85 -7.96
CA GLU A 51 -4.72 -6.34 -9.22
C GLU A 51 -6.11 -5.74 -9.01
N LYS A 52 -6.94 -6.41 -8.22
CA LYS A 52 -8.29 -5.92 -7.93
C LYS A 52 -8.26 -4.59 -7.20
N VAL A 53 -7.38 -4.46 -6.20
CA VAL A 53 -7.22 -3.22 -5.45
C VAL A 53 -6.67 -2.13 -6.36
N LYS A 54 -5.67 -2.45 -7.17
CA LYS A 54 -5.07 -1.49 -8.09
C LYS A 54 -6.10 -0.94 -9.07
N LEU A 55 -6.90 -1.81 -9.68
CA LEU A 55 -7.93 -1.40 -10.63
C LEU A 55 -8.96 -0.48 -9.97
N SER A 56 -9.36 -0.80 -8.75
CA SER A 56 -10.32 0.04 -8.02
C SER A 56 -9.75 1.43 -7.75
N LEU A 57 -8.49 1.50 -7.33
CA LEU A 57 -7.84 2.78 -7.04
C LEU A 57 -7.62 3.59 -8.31
N GLU A 58 -7.22 2.95 -9.40
CA GLU A 58 -7.04 3.63 -10.69
C GLU A 58 -8.36 4.16 -11.23
N ALA A 59 -9.44 3.42 -11.06
CA ALA A 59 -10.77 3.87 -11.48
C ALA A 59 -11.21 5.12 -10.72
N ALA A 60 -10.70 5.31 -9.49
CA ALA A 60 -10.99 6.50 -8.68
C ALA A 60 -10.05 7.67 -8.98
N GLY A 61 -9.11 7.52 -9.91
CA GLY A 61 -8.22 8.59 -10.33
C GLY A 61 -6.82 8.56 -9.74
N PHE A 62 -6.50 7.56 -8.93
CA PHE A 62 -5.15 7.44 -8.36
C PHE A 62 -4.19 6.82 -9.37
N LYS A 63 -2.93 7.21 -9.29
CA LYS A 63 -1.86 6.59 -10.06
C LYS A 63 -1.19 5.56 -9.15
N VAL A 64 -1.31 4.28 -9.48
CA VAL A 64 -1.01 3.18 -8.56
C VAL A 64 0.19 2.37 -9.04
N PHE A 65 1.10 2.10 -8.10
CA PHE A 65 2.26 1.22 -8.29
C PHE A 65 2.21 0.14 -7.23
N THR A 66 2.74 -1.03 -7.52
CA THR A 66 2.75 -2.14 -6.57
C THR A 66 4.16 -2.60 -6.28
N PHE A 67 4.50 -2.69 -5.00
CA PHE A 67 5.74 -3.28 -4.52
C PHE A 67 5.40 -4.52 -3.71
N ASP A 68 5.94 -5.67 -4.09
CA ASP A 68 5.75 -6.90 -3.35
C ASP A 68 7.08 -7.51 -2.91
N PHE A 69 7.05 -8.23 -1.81
CA PHE A 69 8.20 -8.93 -1.28
C PHE A 69 7.80 -10.38 -0.96
N LEU A 70 8.80 -11.22 -0.68
CA LEU A 70 8.56 -12.62 -0.36
C LEU A 70 7.79 -12.74 0.96
N GLU A 71 6.66 -13.47 0.96
CA GLU A 71 5.86 -13.66 2.16
C GLU A 71 6.65 -14.28 3.30
N GLY A 72 6.26 -13.94 4.54
CA GLY A 72 6.80 -14.53 5.76
C GLY A 72 7.65 -13.58 6.58
N GLU A 73 7.86 -13.97 7.83
CA GLU A 73 8.61 -13.21 8.84
C GLU A 73 10.06 -12.96 8.41
N ALA A 74 10.63 -13.85 7.59
CA ALA A 74 12.01 -13.70 7.11
C ALA A 74 12.22 -12.44 6.28
N SER A 75 11.17 -11.88 5.68
CA SER A 75 11.26 -10.63 4.92
C SER A 75 11.21 -9.38 5.79
N LYS A 76 10.93 -9.52 7.08
CA LYS A 76 10.85 -8.40 8.01
C LYS A 76 12.27 -7.98 8.43
N ASN A 77 12.96 -7.27 7.55
CA ASN A 77 14.35 -6.90 7.73
C ASN A 77 14.70 -5.64 6.93
N LEU A 78 15.90 -5.09 7.21
CA LEU A 78 16.36 -3.87 6.57
C LEU A 78 16.62 -4.01 5.07
N THR A 79 16.95 -5.20 4.59
CA THR A 79 17.12 -5.43 3.16
C THR A 79 15.83 -5.18 2.41
N THR A 80 14.71 -5.70 2.92
CA THR A 80 13.39 -5.49 2.33
C THR A 80 13.00 -4.01 2.40
N VAL A 81 13.26 -3.36 3.54
CA VAL A 81 13.00 -1.92 3.70
C VAL A 81 13.78 -1.10 2.67
N ASN A 82 15.05 -1.41 2.46
CA ASN A 82 15.88 -0.71 1.47
C ASN A 82 15.35 -0.88 0.06
N LYS A 83 14.89 -2.07 -0.29
CA LYS A 83 14.27 -2.32 -1.60
C LYS A 83 13.00 -1.50 -1.77
N ALA A 84 12.22 -1.37 -0.71
CA ALA A 84 11.02 -0.54 -0.73
C ALA A 84 11.38 0.94 -0.94
N TYR A 85 12.39 1.44 -0.24
CA TYR A 85 12.86 2.82 -0.43
C TYR A 85 13.30 3.07 -1.88
N GLU A 86 14.06 2.15 -2.45
CA GLU A 86 14.51 2.26 -3.84
C GLU A 86 13.32 2.31 -4.79
N PHE A 87 12.31 1.49 -4.55
CA PHE A 87 11.11 1.47 -5.36
C PHE A 87 10.34 2.79 -5.25
N LEU A 88 10.16 3.30 -4.04
CA LEU A 88 9.46 4.57 -3.82
C LEU A 88 10.17 5.73 -4.51
N ALA A 89 11.50 5.76 -4.43
CA ALA A 89 12.29 6.77 -5.11
C ALA A 89 12.15 6.65 -6.64
N LYS A 90 12.16 5.43 -7.16
CA LYS A 90 12.03 5.16 -8.59
C LYS A 90 10.71 5.67 -9.14
N VAL A 91 9.60 5.49 -8.40
CA VAL A 91 8.28 5.95 -8.85
C VAL A 91 8.03 7.42 -8.51
N GLY A 92 8.95 8.05 -7.81
CA GLY A 92 8.83 9.47 -7.47
C GLY A 92 7.80 9.79 -6.41
N LEU A 93 7.66 8.91 -5.40
CA LEU A 93 6.70 9.14 -4.33
C LEU A 93 7.12 10.36 -3.50
N THR A 94 6.16 11.22 -3.18
CA THR A 94 6.39 12.43 -2.39
C THR A 94 5.59 12.39 -1.09
N ARG A 95 5.79 13.40 -0.24
CA ARG A 95 5.07 13.53 1.02
C ARG A 95 3.56 13.65 0.86
N SER A 96 3.08 14.11 -0.27
CA SER A 96 1.64 14.24 -0.52
C SER A 96 1.01 12.96 -1.07
N ASP A 97 1.83 11.96 -1.36
CA ASP A 97 1.34 10.68 -1.86
C ASP A 97 1.08 9.71 -0.71
N GLY A 98 0.58 8.54 -1.00
CA GLY A 98 0.21 7.60 0.04
C GLY A 98 0.72 6.18 -0.19
N ILE A 99 0.68 5.40 0.88
CA ILE A 99 1.05 3.98 0.88
C ILE A 99 -0.15 3.18 1.34
N VAL A 100 -0.45 2.12 0.61
CA VAL A 100 -1.53 1.18 0.94
C VAL A 100 -0.89 -0.15 1.28
N ALA A 101 -0.99 -0.57 2.54
CA ALA A 101 -0.53 -1.88 2.98
C ALA A 101 -1.66 -2.89 2.79
N LEU A 102 -1.40 -3.93 2.01
CA LEU A 102 -2.40 -4.95 1.71
C LEU A 102 -1.86 -6.31 2.14
N GLY A 103 -2.36 -6.85 3.25
CA GLY A 103 -1.91 -8.15 3.75
C GLY A 103 -2.00 -8.29 5.26
N GLY A 104 -1.20 -9.20 5.80
CA GLY A 104 -1.18 -9.49 7.23
C GLY A 104 -0.21 -8.63 8.02
N GLY A 105 0.16 -9.12 9.23
CA GLY A 105 0.99 -8.36 10.17
C GLY A 105 2.35 -7.96 9.65
N VAL A 106 3.06 -8.86 8.96
CA VAL A 106 4.38 -8.54 8.40
C VAL A 106 4.30 -7.40 7.39
N VAL A 107 3.30 -7.45 6.51
CA VAL A 107 3.07 -6.39 5.52
C VAL A 107 2.77 -5.06 6.22
N GLY A 108 1.87 -5.08 7.19
CA GLY A 108 1.50 -3.88 7.94
C GLY A 108 2.69 -3.26 8.66
N ASP A 109 3.51 -4.09 9.30
CA ASP A 109 4.69 -3.62 10.03
C ASP A 109 5.72 -3.00 9.09
N LEU A 110 6.03 -3.67 7.97
CA LEU A 110 6.98 -3.16 6.99
C LEU A 110 6.48 -1.87 6.34
N ALA A 111 5.24 -1.86 5.90
CA ALA A 111 4.66 -0.69 5.24
C ALA A 111 4.56 0.50 6.19
N GLY A 112 4.17 0.25 7.45
CA GLY A 112 4.11 1.29 8.48
C GLY A 112 5.48 1.90 8.75
N PHE A 113 6.51 1.07 8.87
CA PHE A 113 7.87 1.54 9.07
C PHE A 113 8.36 2.38 7.88
N VAL A 114 8.14 1.87 6.67
CA VAL A 114 8.53 2.57 5.44
C VAL A 114 7.82 3.92 5.35
N ALA A 115 6.51 3.94 5.59
CA ALA A 115 5.73 5.16 5.54
C ALA A 115 6.23 6.20 6.55
N SER A 116 6.48 5.77 7.80
CA SER A 116 6.90 6.70 8.86
C SER A 116 8.29 7.24 8.64
N THR A 117 9.17 6.52 7.95
CA THR A 117 10.56 6.93 7.73
C THR A 117 10.78 7.62 6.39
N TYR A 118 10.14 7.14 5.33
CA TYR A 118 10.33 7.69 3.97
C TYR A 118 9.57 8.99 3.76
N MET A 119 8.36 9.08 4.30
CA MET A 119 7.45 10.20 4.04
C MET A 119 7.54 11.33 5.06
N ARG A 120 8.67 11.43 5.71
CA ARG A 120 8.90 12.48 6.71
C ARG A 120 9.11 13.87 6.10
#